data_5547e86448ce6c11cc26e6caa50a41f9
#
_entry.id   5547e86448ce6c11cc26e6caa50a41f9
#
_cell.length_a   1.000
_cell.length_b   1.000
_cell.length_c   1.000
_cell.angle_alpha   90.00
_cell.angle_beta   90.00
_cell.angle_gamma   90.00
#
_symmetry.space_group_name_H-M   'P 1'
#
loop_
_entity.id
_entity.type
_entity.pdbx_description
1 polymer ?
#
loop_
_entity_poly.entity_id
_entity_poly.type
_entity_poly.pdbx_seq_one_letter_code
_entity_poly.pdbx_strand_id
1 'polypeptide(L)'
;AFHDQMRKLWEDHVTWTRLAIVTFADGSTGFDPTAGRLLQNQSDIGDAIKAFYGAAAGNRLTALLHDHITIAVEILQAAKAANTGAFNAANTRWYANGNDIADFLAAANPRSWPDAVMRADMKEHLDQTLAEAAHELHGQYAAGVTDYEGIHAHILMMADQLSAGIIAQFPSHFR
;
A
#
# COMPACT_ATOMS: atom_id res chain seq x y z
N ALA A 1 -8.41 7.03 -18.83
CA ALA A 1 -7.42 8.10 -18.61
C ALA A 1 -6.97 8.16 -17.14
N PHE A 2 -7.29 9.22 -16.33
CA PHE A 2 -6.76 9.35 -14.95
C PHE A 2 -7.21 8.21 -14.02
N HIS A 3 -8.49 7.87 -14.02
CA HIS A 3 -9.02 6.73 -13.26
C HIS A 3 -8.26 5.43 -13.59
N ASP A 4 -8.05 5.12 -14.86
CA ASP A 4 -7.35 3.90 -15.26
C ASP A 4 -5.88 3.93 -14.85
N GLN A 5 -5.26 5.13 -14.87
CA GLN A 5 -3.90 5.32 -14.35
C GLN A 5 -3.83 5.04 -12.85
N MET A 6 -4.79 5.55 -12.07
CA MET A 6 -4.84 5.30 -10.63
C MET A 6 -5.03 3.80 -10.33
N ARG A 7 -5.96 3.13 -11.03
CA ARG A 7 -6.13 1.68 -10.89
C ARG A 7 -4.84 0.94 -11.18
N LYS A 8 -4.15 1.29 -12.30
CA LYS A 8 -2.86 0.66 -12.64
C LYS A 8 -1.81 0.86 -11.55
N LEU A 9 -1.68 2.06 -10.99
CA LEU A 9 -0.68 2.35 -9.95
C LEU A 9 -0.93 1.54 -8.68
N TRP A 10 -2.18 1.42 -8.26
CA TRP A 10 -2.55 0.68 -7.07
C TRP A 10 -2.57 -0.85 -7.29
N GLU A 11 -2.92 -1.30 -8.50
CA GLU A 11 -2.74 -2.70 -8.90
C GLU A 11 -1.26 -3.08 -8.94
N ASP A 12 -0.40 -2.24 -9.53
CA ASP A 12 1.06 -2.40 -9.50
C ASP A 12 1.58 -2.49 -8.05
N HIS A 13 1.03 -1.67 -7.13
CA HIS A 13 1.40 -1.70 -5.71
C HIS A 13 1.21 -3.09 -5.11
N VAL A 14 0.02 -3.68 -5.20
CA VAL A 14 -0.25 -5.00 -4.60
C VAL A 14 0.41 -6.14 -5.37
N THR A 15 0.57 -6.02 -6.68
CA THR A 15 1.28 -7.01 -7.51
C THR A 15 2.76 -7.08 -7.11
N TRP A 16 3.44 -5.94 -7.00
CA TRP A 16 4.84 -5.92 -6.59
C TRP A 16 5.00 -6.28 -5.11
N THR A 17 4.02 -5.97 -4.26
CA THR A 17 3.99 -6.42 -2.86
C THR A 17 3.94 -7.95 -2.79
N ARG A 18 3.01 -8.60 -3.52
CA ARG A 18 2.95 -10.05 -3.57
C ARG A 18 4.26 -10.68 -4.07
N LEU A 19 4.82 -10.16 -5.17
CA LEU A 19 6.09 -10.67 -5.69
C LEU A 19 7.23 -10.49 -4.68
N ALA A 20 7.27 -9.40 -3.92
CA ALA A 20 8.24 -9.21 -2.85
C ALA A 20 8.04 -10.21 -1.71
N ILE A 21 6.80 -10.44 -1.27
CA ILE A 21 6.47 -11.43 -0.23
C ILE A 21 6.91 -12.84 -0.66
N VAL A 22 6.51 -13.27 -1.85
CA VAL A 22 6.83 -14.61 -2.38
C VAL A 22 8.34 -14.79 -2.52
N THR A 23 9.03 -13.85 -3.16
CA THR A 23 10.48 -13.96 -3.36
C THR A 23 11.26 -13.91 -2.04
N PHE A 24 10.75 -13.16 -1.05
CA PHE A 24 11.33 -13.14 0.30
C PHE A 24 11.10 -14.47 1.03
N ALA A 25 9.88 -15.00 0.99
CA ALA A 25 9.54 -16.27 1.63
C ALA A 25 10.40 -17.41 1.10
N ASP A 26 10.58 -17.48 -0.22
CA ASP A 26 11.39 -18.49 -0.91
C ASP A 26 12.91 -18.29 -0.73
N GLY A 27 13.36 -17.17 -0.19
CA GLY A 27 14.78 -16.83 -0.09
C GLY A 27 15.42 -16.58 -1.46
N SER A 28 14.65 -16.14 -2.44
CA SER A 28 15.09 -15.87 -3.81
C SER A 28 15.95 -14.62 -3.89
N THR A 29 16.98 -14.66 -4.76
CA THR A 29 17.76 -13.48 -5.14
C THR A 29 16.94 -12.43 -5.90
N GLY A 30 15.71 -12.77 -6.31
CA GLY A 30 14.75 -11.85 -6.91
C GLY A 30 14.11 -10.87 -5.93
N PHE A 31 14.30 -11.04 -4.61
CA PHE A 31 13.69 -10.15 -3.62
C PHE A 31 14.13 -8.69 -3.78
N ASP A 32 15.43 -8.42 -3.82
CA ASP A 32 15.94 -7.04 -3.89
C ASP A 32 15.45 -6.28 -5.12
N PRO A 33 15.48 -6.82 -6.36
CA PRO A 33 14.92 -6.10 -7.51
C PRO A 33 13.38 -5.94 -7.43
N THR A 34 12.64 -6.89 -6.87
CA THR A 34 11.20 -6.75 -6.66
C THR A 34 10.86 -5.66 -5.64
N ALA A 35 11.53 -5.67 -4.49
CA ALA A 35 11.38 -4.64 -3.47
C ALA A 35 11.77 -3.25 -4.00
N GLY A 36 12.84 -3.17 -4.79
CA GLY A 36 13.25 -1.93 -5.46
C GLY A 36 12.19 -1.41 -6.43
N ARG A 37 11.54 -2.29 -7.21
CA ARG A 37 10.43 -1.88 -8.09
C ARG A 37 9.19 -1.45 -7.31
N LEU A 38 8.89 -2.11 -6.19
CA LEU A 38 7.82 -1.71 -5.29
C LEU A 38 8.07 -0.31 -4.72
N LEU A 39 9.27 0.00 -4.27
CA LEU A 39 9.64 1.34 -3.80
C LEU A 39 9.51 2.40 -4.89
N GLN A 40 9.89 2.09 -6.14
CA GLN A 40 9.67 3.00 -7.27
C GLN A 40 8.18 3.27 -7.49
N ASN A 41 7.31 2.28 -7.34
CA ASN A 41 5.86 2.46 -7.46
C ASN A 41 5.31 3.48 -6.43
N GLN A 42 5.89 3.54 -5.22
CA GLN A 42 5.49 4.54 -4.23
C GLN A 42 5.78 5.97 -4.70
N SER A 43 6.90 6.15 -5.40
CA SER A 43 7.23 7.43 -6.04
C SER A 43 6.27 7.74 -7.19
N ASP A 44 5.94 6.75 -8.02
CA ASP A 44 5.00 6.90 -9.12
C ASP A 44 3.59 7.32 -8.61
N ILE A 45 3.14 6.76 -7.48
CA ILE A 45 1.86 7.14 -6.83
C ILE A 45 1.91 8.58 -6.31
N GLY A 46 2.99 8.95 -5.61
CA GLY A 46 3.15 10.32 -5.12
C GLY A 46 3.20 11.34 -6.27
N ASP A 47 3.86 11.00 -7.37
CA ASP A 47 3.94 11.85 -8.56
C ASP A 47 2.57 12.05 -9.23
N ALA A 48 1.73 11.03 -9.24
CA ALA A 48 0.40 11.10 -9.85
C ALA A 48 -0.51 12.15 -9.21
N ILE A 49 -0.32 12.49 -7.94
CA ILE A 49 -1.14 13.50 -7.25
C ILE A 49 -0.55 14.92 -7.31
N LYS A 50 0.71 15.09 -7.75
CA LYS A 50 1.37 16.41 -7.77
C LYS A 50 0.66 17.44 -8.63
N ALA A 51 0.03 17.01 -9.72
CA ALA A 51 -0.73 17.91 -10.61
C ALA A 51 -1.95 18.54 -9.93
N PHE A 52 -2.47 17.92 -8.86
CA PHE A 52 -3.67 18.34 -8.14
C PHE A 52 -3.34 19.01 -6.80
N TYR A 53 -2.46 18.41 -6.01
CA TYR A 53 -2.14 18.84 -4.65
C TYR A 53 -0.77 19.51 -4.51
N GLY A 54 -0.01 19.62 -5.61
CA GLY A 54 1.31 20.22 -5.63
C GLY A 54 2.44 19.29 -5.19
N ALA A 55 3.68 19.73 -5.44
CA ALA A 55 4.88 18.91 -5.23
C ALA A 55 5.08 18.52 -3.75
N ALA A 56 4.79 19.42 -2.81
CA ALA A 56 4.96 19.13 -1.38
C ALA A 56 4.06 17.98 -0.91
N ALA A 57 2.80 17.96 -1.34
CA ALA A 57 1.86 16.90 -1.00
C ALA A 57 2.27 15.56 -1.64
N GLY A 58 2.64 15.56 -2.93
CA GLY A 58 3.10 14.34 -3.59
C GLY A 58 4.37 13.77 -2.94
N ASN A 59 5.34 14.61 -2.61
CA ASN A 59 6.55 14.18 -1.90
C ASN A 59 6.25 13.64 -0.49
N ARG A 60 5.28 14.23 0.22
CA ARG A 60 4.85 13.74 1.53
C ARG A 60 4.20 12.37 1.41
N LEU A 61 3.32 12.16 0.43
CA LEU A 61 2.72 10.85 0.19
C LEU A 61 3.79 9.81 -0.17
N THR A 62 4.73 10.13 -1.07
CA THR A 62 5.86 9.26 -1.38
C THR A 62 6.61 8.84 -0.12
N ALA A 63 6.94 9.78 0.78
CA ALA A 63 7.66 9.47 2.01
C ALA A 63 6.86 8.50 2.91
N LEU A 64 5.57 8.76 3.11
CA LEU A 64 4.69 7.89 3.90
C LEU A 64 4.61 6.48 3.33
N LEU A 65 4.49 6.36 2.01
CA LEU A 65 4.42 5.07 1.32
C LEU A 65 5.77 4.33 1.31
N HIS A 66 6.91 5.04 1.22
CA HIS A 66 8.24 4.45 1.38
C HIS A 66 8.44 3.86 2.78
N ASP A 67 8.07 4.64 3.82
CA ASP A 67 8.10 4.15 5.20
C ASP A 67 7.21 2.91 5.36
N HIS A 68 6.02 2.93 4.73
CA HIS A 68 5.09 1.80 4.73
C HIS A 68 5.74 0.50 4.24
N ILE A 69 6.40 0.56 3.09
CA ILE A 69 7.07 -0.61 2.50
C ILE A 69 8.29 -1.03 3.32
N THR A 70 9.09 -0.08 3.80
CA THR A 70 10.29 -0.38 4.59
C THR A 70 9.92 -1.09 5.90
N ILE A 71 8.87 -0.62 6.60
CA ILE A 71 8.40 -1.27 7.83
C ILE A 71 7.82 -2.66 7.52
N ALA A 72 7.10 -2.83 6.41
CA ALA A 72 6.60 -4.15 6.00
C ALA A 72 7.74 -5.15 5.78
N VAL A 73 8.86 -4.74 5.20
CA VAL A 73 10.06 -5.59 5.07
C VAL A 73 10.62 -5.98 6.43
N GLU A 74 10.66 -5.06 7.40
CA GLU A 74 11.08 -5.38 8.77
C GLU A 74 10.15 -6.43 9.43
N ILE A 75 8.83 -6.35 9.18
CA ILE A 75 7.86 -7.35 9.65
C ILE A 75 8.18 -8.72 9.05
N LEU A 76 8.40 -8.81 7.74
CA LEU A 76 8.74 -10.05 7.06
C LEU A 76 10.04 -10.66 7.63
N GLN A 77 11.08 -9.84 7.83
CA GLN A 77 12.35 -10.26 8.39
C GLN A 77 12.19 -10.80 9.81
N ALA A 78 11.46 -10.07 10.66
CA ALA A 78 11.21 -10.46 12.05
C ALA A 78 10.38 -11.75 12.14
N ALA A 79 9.36 -11.90 11.28
CA ALA A 79 8.53 -13.10 11.19
C ALA A 79 9.37 -14.32 10.76
N LYS A 80 10.16 -14.20 9.70
CA LYS A 80 11.03 -15.29 9.21
C LYS A 80 12.09 -15.70 10.23
N ALA A 81 12.58 -14.74 11.03
CA ALA A 81 13.53 -14.99 12.11
C ALA A 81 12.88 -15.48 13.42
N ALA A 82 11.55 -15.65 13.48
CA ALA A 82 10.77 -15.95 14.68
C ALA A 82 11.05 -14.97 15.84
N ASN A 83 11.39 -13.72 15.53
CA ASN A 83 11.65 -12.67 16.50
C ASN A 83 10.35 -11.91 16.84
N THR A 84 9.59 -12.44 17.80
CA THR A 84 8.30 -11.88 18.23
C THR A 84 8.41 -10.43 18.72
N GLY A 85 9.50 -10.06 19.41
CA GLY A 85 9.70 -8.70 19.92
C GLY A 85 9.86 -7.69 18.77
N ALA A 86 10.72 -7.99 17.81
CA ALA A 86 10.93 -7.15 16.62
C ALA A 86 9.66 -7.09 15.76
N PHE A 87 8.97 -8.23 15.58
CA PHE A 87 7.70 -8.30 14.86
C PHE A 87 6.65 -7.35 15.47
N ASN A 88 6.40 -7.45 16.77
CA ASN A 88 5.40 -6.62 17.45
C ASN A 88 5.74 -5.13 17.36
N ALA A 89 7.03 -4.78 17.51
CA ALA A 89 7.48 -3.38 17.39
C ALA A 89 7.29 -2.83 15.97
N ALA A 90 7.67 -3.59 14.94
CA ALA A 90 7.47 -3.20 13.55
C ALA A 90 5.98 -3.13 13.18
N ASN A 91 5.19 -4.12 13.61
CA ASN A 91 3.75 -4.15 13.36
C ASN A 91 3.03 -2.93 13.97
N THR A 92 3.35 -2.54 15.19
CA THR A 92 2.81 -1.33 15.83
C THR A 92 3.11 -0.08 14.98
N ARG A 93 4.36 0.06 14.49
CA ARG A 93 4.74 1.19 13.64
C ARG A 93 4.03 1.14 12.28
N TRP A 94 3.80 -0.04 11.73
CA TRP A 94 3.15 -0.19 10.44
C TRP A 94 1.69 0.27 10.46
N TYR A 95 0.94 -0.11 11.50
CA TYR A 95 -0.43 0.38 11.69
C TYR A 95 -0.48 1.89 12.01
N ALA A 96 0.51 2.42 12.76
CA ALA A 96 0.62 3.85 12.97
C ALA A 96 0.88 4.60 11.65
N ASN A 97 1.78 4.10 10.80
CA ASN A 97 2.02 4.65 9.46
C ASN A 97 0.78 4.54 8.57
N GLY A 98 0.02 3.43 8.63
CA GLY A 98 -1.26 3.32 7.92
C GLY A 98 -2.27 4.40 8.33
N ASN A 99 -2.33 4.73 9.62
CA ASN A 99 -3.15 5.84 10.12
C ASN A 99 -2.63 7.19 9.60
N ASP A 100 -1.31 7.41 9.58
CA ASP A 100 -0.71 8.66 9.04
C ASP A 100 -1.03 8.84 7.55
N ILE A 101 -1.07 7.75 6.76
CA ILE A 101 -1.49 7.78 5.35
C ILE A 101 -2.98 8.15 5.26
N ALA A 102 -3.84 7.53 6.07
CA ALA A 102 -5.27 7.82 6.10
C ALA A 102 -5.53 9.28 6.47
N ASP A 103 -4.86 9.80 7.50
CA ASP A 103 -4.98 11.18 7.95
C ASP A 103 -4.52 12.18 6.87
N PHE A 104 -3.43 11.85 6.18
CA PHE A 104 -2.95 12.66 5.05
C PHE A 104 -4.00 12.74 3.94
N LEU A 105 -4.60 11.61 3.55
CA LEU A 105 -5.63 11.56 2.52
C LEU A 105 -6.89 12.32 2.98
N ALA A 106 -7.36 12.08 4.19
CA ALA A 106 -8.53 12.76 4.75
C ALA A 106 -8.34 14.27 4.83
N ALA A 107 -7.15 14.74 5.21
CA ALA A 107 -6.83 16.17 5.25
C ALA A 107 -6.80 16.79 3.84
N ALA A 108 -6.36 16.05 2.82
CA ALA A 108 -6.29 16.53 1.44
C ALA A 108 -7.68 16.68 0.80
N ASN A 109 -8.62 15.79 1.12
CA ASN A 109 -9.98 15.83 0.55
C ASN A 109 -11.04 15.31 1.57
N PRO A 110 -11.30 16.05 2.65
CA PRO A 110 -12.16 15.59 3.74
C PRO A 110 -13.63 15.34 3.31
N ARG A 111 -14.04 15.93 2.19
CA ARG A 111 -15.40 15.75 1.66
C ARG A 111 -15.57 14.37 0.99
N SER A 112 -14.59 13.93 0.24
CA SER A 112 -14.63 12.67 -0.52
C SER A 112 -14.00 11.52 0.24
N TRP A 113 -13.05 11.80 1.14
CA TRP A 113 -12.28 10.85 1.91
C TRP A 113 -12.43 11.10 3.42
N PRO A 114 -13.60 10.74 4.01
CA PRO A 114 -13.79 10.89 5.45
C PRO A 114 -12.74 10.09 6.23
N ASP A 115 -12.17 10.67 7.29
CA ASP A 115 -11.07 10.07 8.06
C ASP A 115 -11.39 8.64 8.54
N ALA A 116 -12.57 8.42 9.11
CA ALA A 116 -12.98 7.10 9.59
C ALA A 116 -13.02 6.05 8.47
N VAL A 117 -13.35 6.44 7.24
CA VAL A 117 -13.39 5.54 6.07
C VAL A 117 -11.95 5.23 5.65
N MET A 118 -11.10 6.25 5.48
CA MET A 118 -9.70 6.05 5.09
C MET A 118 -8.94 5.16 6.09
N ARG A 119 -9.17 5.36 7.39
CA ARG A 119 -8.56 4.51 8.44
C ARG A 119 -9.07 3.07 8.39
N ALA A 120 -10.35 2.86 8.12
CA ALA A 120 -10.93 1.53 7.99
C ALA A 120 -10.36 0.80 6.75
N ASP A 121 -10.30 1.48 5.61
CA ASP A 121 -9.76 0.93 4.36
C ASP A 121 -8.27 0.59 4.51
N MET A 122 -7.47 1.49 5.11
CA MET A 122 -6.06 1.21 5.40
C MET A 122 -5.91 0.02 6.33
N LYS A 123 -6.69 -0.03 7.42
CA LYS A 123 -6.62 -1.16 8.36
C LYS A 123 -6.91 -2.49 7.66
N GLU A 124 -7.96 -2.55 6.86
CA GLU A 124 -8.32 -3.76 6.11
C GLU A 124 -7.22 -4.17 5.14
N HIS A 125 -6.64 -3.22 4.41
CA HIS A 125 -5.50 -3.47 3.53
C HIS A 125 -4.31 -4.09 4.29
N LEU A 126 -3.97 -3.55 5.47
CA LEU A 126 -2.88 -4.07 6.30
C LEU A 126 -3.19 -5.47 6.83
N ASP A 127 -4.39 -5.69 7.35
CA ASP A 127 -4.83 -6.99 7.87
C ASP A 127 -4.72 -8.09 6.80
N GLN A 128 -5.22 -7.82 5.59
CA GLN A 128 -5.17 -8.75 4.46
C GLN A 128 -3.73 -9.04 4.01
N THR A 129 -2.90 -8.00 3.88
CA THR A 129 -1.49 -8.15 3.47
C THR A 129 -0.68 -8.94 4.50
N LEU A 130 -0.96 -8.73 5.81
CA LEU A 130 -0.31 -9.48 6.87
C LEU A 130 -0.70 -10.96 6.86
N ALA A 131 -1.97 -11.26 6.57
CA ALA A 131 -2.46 -12.64 6.41
C ALA A 131 -1.78 -13.34 5.24
N GLU A 132 -1.70 -12.70 4.07
CA GLU A 132 -0.99 -13.20 2.89
C GLU A 132 0.48 -13.52 3.22
N ALA A 133 1.18 -12.56 3.84
CA ALA A 133 2.58 -12.72 4.22
C ALA A 133 2.77 -13.91 5.19
N ALA A 134 1.88 -14.09 6.15
CA ALA A 134 1.92 -15.21 7.07
C ALA A 134 1.70 -16.55 6.36
N HIS A 135 0.71 -16.63 5.46
CA HIS A 135 0.45 -17.85 4.69
C HIS A 135 1.63 -18.23 3.79
N GLU A 136 2.23 -17.26 3.08
CA GLU A 136 3.41 -17.51 2.24
C GLU A 136 4.61 -17.99 3.07
N LEU A 137 4.90 -17.35 4.22
CA LEU A 137 5.99 -17.74 5.10
C LEU A 137 5.81 -19.15 5.71
N HIS A 138 4.57 -19.62 5.86
CA HIS A 138 4.26 -20.96 6.37
C HIS A 138 4.02 -22.01 5.28
N GLY A 139 4.24 -21.68 4.00
CA GLY A 139 4.02 -22.61 2.89
C GLY A 139 2.56 -22.91 2.59
N GLN A 140 1.64 -22.08 3.04
CA GLN A 140 0.19 -22.20 2.83
C GLN A 140 -0.23 -21.48 1.54
N TYR A 141 0.41 -21.80 0.43
CA TYR A 141 0.33 -21.05 -0.84
C TYR A 141 -1.09 -20.90 -1.40
N ALA A 142 -1.95 -21.94 -1.23
CA ALA A 142 -3.33 -21.84 -1.70
C ALA A 142 -4.14 -20.77 -0.92
N ALA A 143 -3.89 -20.64 0.39
CA ALA A 143 -4.47 -19.58 1.20
C ALA A 143 -3.91 -18.21 0.79
N GLY A 144 -2.60 -18.09 0.58
CA GLY A 144 -1.96 -16.86 0.09
C GLY A 144 -2.51 -16.39 -1.26
N VAL A 145 -2.86 -17.31 -2.18
CA VAL A 145 -3.53 -16.95 -3.43
C VAL A 145 -4.93 -16.38 -3.16
N THR A 146 -5.71 -16.99 -2.26
CA THR A 146 -7.04 -16.50 -1.90
C THR A 146 -6.97 -15.12 -1.23
N ASP A 147 -5.99 -14.92 -0.33
CA ASP A 147 -5.77 -13.60 0.30
C ASP A 147 -5.46 -12.53 -0.75
N TYR A 148 -4.60 -12.85 -1.72
CA TYR A 148 -4.26 -11.92 -2.79
C TYR A 148 -5.47 -11.50 -3.64
N GLU A 149 -6.40 -12.42 -3.94
CA GLU A 149 -7.64 -12.07 -4.64
C GLU A 149 -8.45 -11.04 -3.84
N GLY A 150 -8.53 -11.18 -2.51
CA GLY A 150 -9.16 -10.21 -1.62
C GLY A 150 -8.43 -8.86 -1.62
N ILE A 151 -7.11 -8.88 -1.46
CA ILE A 151 -6.25 -7.68 -1.50
C ILE A 151 -6.41 -6.93 -2.82
N HIS A 152 -6.40 -7.65 -3.95
CA HIS A 152 -6.54 -7.07 -5.28
C HIS A 152 -7.89 -6.39 -5.46
N ALA A 153 -8.99 -7.06 -5.06
CA ALA A 153 -10.31 -6.46 -5.13
C ALA A 153 -10.42 -5.20 -4.24
N HIS A 154 -9.89 -5.25 -3.02
CA HIS A 154 -9.90 -4.16 -2.06
C HIS A 154 -9.09 -2.95 -2.56
N ILE A 155 -7.88 -3.16 -3.06
CA ILE A 155 -7.03 -2.05 -3.54
C ILE A 155 -7.62 -1.36 -4.76
N LEU A 156 -8.29 -2.10 -5.65
CA LEU A 156 -8.98 -1.49 -6.79
C LEU A 156 -10.18 -0.66 -6.36
N MET A 157 -10.93 -1.09 -5.33
CA MET A 157 -11.98 -0.29 -4.72
C MET A 157 -11.41 1.01 -4.13
N MET A 158 -10.30 0.94 -3.39
CA MET A 158 -9.61 2.13 -2.88
C MET A 158 -9.14 3.06 -4.02
N ALA A 159 -8.57 2.52 -5.10
CA ALA A 159 -8.15 3.29 -6.28
C ALA A 159 -9.32 4.03 -6.94
N ASP A 160 -10.48 3.38 -7.04
CA ASP A 160 -11.71 3.97 -7.57
C ASP A 160 -12.19 5.12 -6.67
N GLN A 161 -12.20 4.92 -5.36
CA GLN A 161 -12.59 5.94 -4.38
C GLN A 161 -11.64 7.15 -4.40
N LEU A 162 -10.32 6.92 -4.45
CA LEU A 162 -9.32 7.98 -4.50
C LEU A 162 -9.42 8.77 -5.81
N SER A 163 -9.51 8.10 -6.96
CA SER A 163 -9.63 8.77 -8.26
C SER A 163 -10.94 9.55 -8.39
N ALA A 164 -12.06 8.99 -7.95
CA ALA A 164 -13.35 9.69 -7.95
C ALA A 164 -13.30 10.95 -7.06
N GLY A 165 -12.65 10.88 -5.90
CA GLY A 165 -12.46 12.01 -5.01
C GLY A 165 -11.65 13.14 -5.64
N ILE A 166 -10.56 12.83 -6.33
CA ILE A 166 -9.74 13.82 -7.06
C ILE A 166 -10.54 14.44 -8.20
N ILE A 167 -11.24 13.64 -9.00
CA ILE A 167 -12.07 14.13 -10.10
C ILE A 167 -13.15 15.09 -9.59
N ALA A 168 -13.80 14.75 -8.48
CA ALA A 168 -14.83 15.59 -7.87
C ALA A 168 -14.27 16.90 -7.30
N GLN A 169 -13.05 16.90 -6.78
CA GLN A 169 -12.41 18.08 -6.20
C GLN A 169 -11.83 19.02 -7.28
N PHE A 170 -11.34 18.47 -8.38
CA PHE A 170 -10.68 19.21 -9.47
C PHE A 170 -11.36 19.03 -10.83
N PRO A 171 -12.67 19.28 -10.99
CA PRO A 171 -13.40 18.94 -12.21
C PRO A 171 -12.90 19.68 -13.46
N SER A 172 -12.22 20.82 -13.30
CA SER A 172 -11.64 21.59 -14.41
C SER A 172 -10.46 20.88 -15.09
N HIS A 173 -9.78 19.97 -14.40
CA HIS A 173 -8.66 19.20 -14.95
C HIS A 173 -9.10 18.04 -15.86
N PHE A 174 -10.40 17.72 -15.86
CA PHE A 174 -10.95 16.54 -16.55
C PHE A 174 -11.98 16.88 -17.62
N ARG A 175 -12.02 18.17 -18.08
CA ARG A 175 -12.91 18.64 -19.14
C ARG A 175 -12.23 18.58 -20.51
#